data_7f16fb44955f5c917d47701a5a8a9ffb
#
_entry.id   7f16fb44955f5c917d47701a5a8a9ffb
#
_cell.length_a   1.000
_cell.length_b   1.000
_cell.length_c   1.000
_cell.angle_alpha   90.00
_cell.angle_beta   90.00
_cell.angle_gamma   90.00
#
_symmetry.space_group_name_H-M   'P 1'
#
loop_
_entity.id
_entity.type
_entity.pdbx_description
1 polymer ?
#
loop_
_entity_poly.entity_id
_entity_poly.type
_entity_poly.pdbx_seq_one_letter_code
_entity_poly.pdbx_strand_id
1 'polypeptide(L)'
;GESLIPLLTGNIEKWTRDAVYYHYYEYPAEHMVNRHYAIVTKEYKLIHYYFVEDQWELIDRIKDPKELKNVYDDPAYAEIKAELHQKLDGLREKYGDSKELSQQYLEKYLDRLEETQQFGNANKEVTKQILENRKKSN
;
A
#
# COMPACT_ATOMS: atom_id res chain seq x y z
N GLY A 1 -10.53 6.39 -11.82
CA GLY A 1 -9.39 6.75 -12.67
C GLY A 1 -9.58 8.10 -13.33
N GLU A 2 -8.51 8.69 -13.80
CA GLU A 2 -8.54 9.95 -14.56
C GLU A 2 -8.25 9.68 -16.03
N SER A 3 -8.88 10.48 -16.92
CA SER A 3 -8.69 10.33 -18.35
C SER A 3 -7.27 10.72 -18.76
N LEU A 4 -6.62 9.88 -19.54
CA LEU A 4 -5.30 10.16 -20.13
C LEU A 4 -5.37 11.04 -21.39
N ILE A 5 -6.57 11.37 -21.87
CA ILE A 5 -6.77 12.17 -23.10
C ILE A 5 -5.97 13.48 -23.08
N PRO A 6 -5.92 14.27 -21.98
CA PRO A 6 -5.12 15.47 -21.96
C PRO A 6 -3.64 15.24 -22.29
N LEU A 7 -3.05 14.17 -21.75
CA LEU A 7 -1.65 13.81 -22.02
C LEU A 7 -1.46 13.36 -23.47
N LEU A 8 -2.38 12.55 -24.01
CA LEU A 8 -2.31 12.02 -25.37
C LEU A 8 -2.52 13.08 -26.45
N THR A 9 -3.26 14.15 -26.13
CA THR A 9 -3.57 15.25 -27.05
C THR A 9 -2.68 16.49 -26.86
N GLY A 10 -1.69 16.41 -25.96
CA GLY A 10 -0.79 17.55 -25.66
C GLY A 10 -1.40 18.67 -24.82
N ASN A 11 -2.62 18.49 -24.31
CA ASN A 11 -3.29 19.48 -23.43
C ASN A 11 -2.85 19.29 -21.98
N ILE A 12 -1.55 19.42 -21.71
CA ILE A 12 -0.92 19.11 -20.41
C ILE A 12 -1.50 19.96 -19.29
N GLU A 13 -1.91 21.19 -19.59
CA GLU A 13 -2.55 22.12 -18.63
C GLU A 13 -3.87 21.59 -18.05
N LYS A 14 -4.52 20.66 -18.74
CA LYS A 14 -5.72 19.96 -18.24
C LYS A 14 -5.43 18.71 -17.42
N TRP A 15 -4.16 18.34 -17.31
CA TRP A 15 -3.74 17.21 -16.47
C TRP A 15 -3.50 17.70 -15.05
N THR A 16 -4.40 17.34 -14.13
CA THR A 16 -4.36 17.82 -12.73
C THR A 16 -3.82 16.79 -11.76
N ARG A 17 -3.60 15.54 -12.22
CA ARG A 17 -3.13 14.47 -11.35
C ARG A 17 -1.65 14.63 -11.05
N ASP A 18 -1.32 14.89 -9.79
CA ASP A 18 0.04 15.07 -9.29
C ASP A 18 0.53 13.88 -8.44
N ALA A 19 -0.37 12.94 -8.13
CA ALA A 19 -0.06 11.75 -7.35
C ALA A 19 -0.83 10.51 -7.80
N VAL A 20 -0.25 9.36 -7.55
CA VAL A 20 -0.89 8.04 -7.71
C VAL A 20 -1.05 7.41 -6.34
N TYR A 21 -2.27 6.97 -6.04
CA TYR A 21 -2.56 6.09 -4.92
C TYR A 21 -2.62 4.65 -5.41
N TYR A 22 -2.05 3.72 -4.64
CA TYR A 22 -2.26 2.28 -4.84
C TYR A 22 -2.33 1.54 -3.52
N HIS A 23 -3.00 0.38 -3.52
CA HIS A 23 -3.14 -0.50 -2.38
C HIS A 23 -2.95 -1.96 -2.80
N TYR A 24 -2.09 -2.69 -2.10
CA TYR A 24 -1.83 -4.10 -2.29
C TYR A 24 -2.41 -4.92 -1.13
N TYR A 25 -3.40 -5.76 -1.43
CA TYR A 25 -4.20 -6.50 -0.44
C TYR A 25 -3.84 -7.99 -0.30
N GLU A 26 -3.01 -8.54 -1.18
CA GLU A 26 -2.98 -9.97 -1.45
C GLU A 26 -2.10 -10.81 -0.50
N TYR A 27 -1.52 -10.24 0.54
CA TYR A 27 -0.80 -11.06 1.53
C TYR A 27 -1.81 -11.67 2.54
N PRO A 28 -1.65 -12.93 2.90
CA PRO A 28 -0.70 -13.98 2.52
C PRO A 28 -1.17 -14.81 1.31
N ALA A 29 -1.02 -14.28 0.10
CA ALA A 29 -1.37 -14.95 -1.16
C ALA A 29 -0.12 -15.50 -1.89
N GLU A 30 -0.17 -15.59 -3.21
CA GLU A 30 0.90 -16.16 -4.04
C GLU A 30 2.22 -15.41 -3.95
N HIS A 31 2.16 -14.08 -3.73
CA HIS A 31 3.33 -13.22 -3.60
C HIS A 31 3.64 -12.96 -2.14
N MET A 32 4.90 -13.14 -1.74
CA MET A 32 5.39 -12.87 -0.37
C MET A 32 5.61 -11.37 -0.11
N VAL A 33 4.76 -10.51 -0.67
CA VAL A 33 4.82 -9.08 -0.46
C VAL A 33 3.82 -8.69 0.63
N ASN A 34 4.29 -8.06 1.69
CA ASN A 34 3.44 -7.59 2.78
C ASN A 34 2.37 -6.62 2.26
N ARG A 35 1.19 -6.62 2.89
CA ARG A 35 0.12 -5.67 2.56
C ARG A 35 0.61 -4.26 2.74
N HIS A 36 0.37 -3.41 1.76
CA HIS A 36 0.79 -2.03 1.82
C HIS A 36 -0.07 -1.13 0.93
N TYR A 37 -0.11 0.13 1.29
CA TYR A 37 -0.65 1.18 0.43
C TYR A 37 0.34 2.33 0.35
N ALA A 38 0.24 3.12 -0.71
CA ALA A 38 1.19 4.19 -0.94
C ALA A 38 0.62 5.35 -1.75
N ILE A 39 1.27 6.49 -1.58
CA ILE A 39 1.22 7.61 -2.50
C ILE A 39 2.54 7.72 -3.25
N VAL A 40 2.46 7.90 -4.56
CA VAL A 40 3.61 8.16 -5.43
C VAL A 40 3.40 9.49 -6.12
N THR A 41 4.29 10.42 -5.87
CA THR A 41 4.42 11.68 -6.60
C THR A 41 5.56 11.61 -7.60
N LYS A 42 5.82 12.70 -8.31
CA LYS A 42 6.99 12.79 -9.20
C LYS A 42 8.30 12.66 -8.42
N GLU A 43 8.34 13.23 -7.21
CA GLU A 43 9.57 13.40 -6.43
C GLU A 43 9.70 12.41 -5.28
N TYR A 44 8.58 11.97 -4.71
CA TYR A 44 8.57 11.15 -3.50
C TYR A 44 7.64 9.95 -3.62
N LYS A 45 7.92 8.94 -2.79
CA LYS A 45 7.03 7.82 -2.56
C LYS A 45 6.92 7.61 -1.04
N LEU A 46 5.70 7.59 -0.50
CA LEU A 46 5.42 7.25 0.89
C LEU A 46 4.62 5.96 0.92
N ILE A 47 5.13 4.95 1.62
CA ILE A 47 4.56 3.60 1.68
C ILE A 47 4.26 3.27 3.13
N HIS A 48 3.10 2.68 3.38
CA HIS A 48 2.73 2.08 4.65
C HIS A 48 2.56 0.58 4.50
N TYR A 49 3.46 -0.19 5.10
CA TYR A 49 3.29 -1.62 5.28
C TYR A 49 2.49 -1.88 6.55
N TYR A 50 1.56 -2.80 6.48
CA TYR A 50 0.69 -3.13 7.60
C TYR A 50 0.38 -4.62 7.64
N PHE A 51 -0.21 -5.10 8.72
CA PHE A 51 -0.63 -6.47 8.98
C PHE A 51 0.47 -7.36 9.60
N VAL A 52 1.65 -7.52 8.98
CA VAL A 52 2.76 -8.28 9.58
C VAL A 52 3.65 -7.35 10.39
N GLU A 53 4.00 -6.24 9.79
CA GLU A 53 4.79 -5.16 10.41
C GLU A 53 4.09 -3.84 10.13
N ASP A 54 4.06 -2.96 11.11
CA ASP A 54 3.60 -1.58 10.96
C ASP A 54 4.81 -0.70 10.68
N GLN A 55 5.13 -0.53 9.41
CA GLN A 55 6.34 0.16 8.97
C GLN A 55 6.03 1.19 7.89
N TRP A 56 6.70 2.33 7.98
CA TRP A 56 6.66 3.37 6.97
C TRP A 56 7.97 3.48 6.21
N GLU A 57 7.87 3.75 4.92
CA GLU A 57 9.00 4.11 4.07
C GLU A 57 8.72 5.40 3.33
N LEU A 58 9.70 6.29 3.34
CA LEU A 58 9.74 7.50 2.52
C LEU A 58 10.96 7.44 1.61
N ILE A 59 10.71 7.55 0.32
CA ILE A 59 11.76 7.50 -0.70
C ILE A 59 11.82 8.85 -1.42
N ASP A 60 13.01 9.45 -1.46
CA ASP A 60 13.32 10.62 -2.30
C ASP A 60 13.75 10.12 -3.69
N ARG A 61 12.83 10.08 -4.63
CA ARG A 61 13.04 9.50 -5.97
C ARG A 61 13.94 10.34 -6.86
N ILE A 62 14.21 11.59 -6.48
CA ILE A 62 15.14 12.47 -7.21
C ILE A 62 16.57 12.17 -6.77
N LYS A 63 16.82 12.06 -5.45
CA LYS A 63 18.15 11.77 -4.91
C LYS A 63 18.49 10.29 -4.96
N ASP A 64 17.48 9.44 -4.86
CA ASP A 64 17.60 7.98 -4.90
C ASP A 64 16.67 7.36 -5.95
N PRO A 65 17.00 7.47 -7.24
CA PRO A 65 16.18 6.91 -8.31
C PRO A 65 16.12 5.38 -8.33
N LYS A 66 16.96 4.71 -7.54
CA LYS A 66 16.93 3.24 -7.36
C LYS A 66 16.06 2.81 -6.19
N GLU A 67 15.51 3.76 -5.43
CA GLU A 67 14.62 3.52 -4.29
C GLU A 67 15.21 2.56 -3.23
N LEU A 68 16.47 2.74 -2.87
CA LEU A 68 17.22 1.87 -1.95
C LEU A 68 17.30 2.42 -0.52
N LYS A 69 16.98 3.70 -0.31
CA LYS A 69 17.16 4.37 0.97
C LYS A 69 15.84 4.86 1.54
N ASN A 70 15.40 4.28 2.65
CA ASN A 70 14.31 4.83 3.44
C ASN A 70 14.80 6.05 4.23
N VAL A 71 14.15 7.21 4.02
CA VAL A 71 14.44 8.48 4.71
C VAL A 71 13.30 8.91 5.64
N TYR A 72 12.39 8.01 5.98
CA TYR A 72 11.21 8.32 6.78
C TYR A 72 11.51 8.93 8.15
N ASP A 73 12.58 8.48 8.80
CA ASP A 73 13.00 8.97 10.12
C ASP A 73 14.07 10.07 10.06
N ASP A 74 14.44 10.50 8.86
CA ASP A 74 15.41 11.60 8.69
C ASP A 74 14.70 12.95 8.95
N PRO A 75 15.15 13.74 9.96
CA PRO A 75 14.54 15.03 10.29
C PRO A 75 14.50 16.03 9.13
N ALA A 76 15.42 15.91 8.17
CA ALA A 76 15.48 16.77 6.99
C ALA A 76 14.22 16.64 6.10
N TYR A 77 13.46 15.55 6.24
CA TYR A 77 12.24 15.28 5.47
C TYR A 77 10.95 15.46 6.29
N ALA A 78 11.01 16.04 7.49
CA ALA A 78 9.85 16.14 8.38
C ALA A 78 8.66 16.87 7.75
N GLU A 79 8.89 17.98 7.04
CA GLU A 79 7.83 18.75 6.38
C GLU A 79 7.23 17.97 5.20
N ILE A 80 8.08 17.39 4.35
CA ILE A 80 7.65 16.55 3.21
C ILE A 80 6.86 15.33 3.69
N LYS A 81 7.32 14.69 4.76
CA LYS A 81 6.62 13.57 5.38
C LYS A 81 5.21 13.97 5.81
N ALA A 82 5.05 15.09 6.51
CA ALA A 82 3.75 15.57 6.98
C ALA A 82 2.81 15.89 5.80
N GLU A 83 3.31 16.55 4.75
CA GLU A 83 2.54 16.85 3.54
C GLU A 83 2.07 15.58 2.82
N LEU A 84 2.96 14.59 2.67
CA LEU A 84 2.63 13.33 2.01
C LEU A 84 1.63 12.50 2.80
N HIS A 85 1.68 12.49 4.13
CA HIS A 85 0.65 11.85 4.97
C HIS A 85 -0.72 12.49 4.74
N GLN A 86 -0.80 13.81 4.81
CA GLN A 86 -2.07 14.53 4.59
C GLN A 86 -2.63 14.24 3.18
N LYS A 87 -1.78 14.24 2.16
CA LYS A 87 -2.18 13.95 0.79
C LYS A 87 -2.60 12.50 0.59
N LEU A 88 -1.91 11.55 1.23
CA LEU A 88 -2.25 10.14 1.21
C LEU A 88 -3.61 9.88 1.86
N ASP A 89 -3.89 10.49 3.01
CA ASP A 89 -5.18 10.37 3.70
C ASP A 89 -6.32 10.92 2.85
N GLY A 90 -6.14 12.09 2.22
CA GLY A 90 -7.12 12.64 1.28
C GLY A 90 -7.37 11.75 0.06
N LEU A 91 -6.34 11.07 -0.46
CA LEU A 91 -6.52 10.11 -1.56
C LEU A 91 -7.23 8.84 -1.11
N ARG A 92 -6.94 8.33 0.09
CA ARG A 92 -7.66 7.19 0.68
C ARG A 92 -9.14 7.50 0.84
N GLU A 93 -9.47 8.65 1.39
CA GLU A 93 -10.86 9.13 1.50
C GLU A 93 -11.52 9.25 0.11
N LYS A 94 -10.86 9.92 -0.84
CA LYS A 94 -11.35 10.09 -2.22
C LYS A 94 -11.69 8.75 -2.91
N TYR A 95 -10.90 7.71 -2.64
CA TYR A 95 -11.11 6.39 -3.25
C TYR A 95 -11.91 5.42 -2.38
N GLY A 96 -12.43 5.88 -1.24
CA GLY A 96 -13.24 5.07 -0.32
C GLY A 96 -12.44 3.95 0.35
N ASP A 97 -11.12 4.13 0.49
CA ASP A 97 -10.27 3.18 1.19
C ASP A 97 -10.15 3.54 2.67
N SER A 98 -10.23 2.54 3.53
CA SER A 98 -10.11 2.71 4.98
C SER A 98 -9.44 1.51 5.63
N LYS A 99 -9.03 1.68 6.88
CA LYS A 99 -8.49 0.58 7.71
C LYS A 99 -9.53 -0.51 7.92
N GLU A 100 -10.77 -0.13 8.15
CA GLU A 100 -11.91 -1.04 8.36
C GLU A 100 -12.19 -1.88 7.10
N LEU A 101 -12.17 -1.24 5.92
CA LEU A 101 -12.34 -1.93 4.65
C LEU A 101 -11.19 -2.93 4.39
N SER A 102 -9.97 -2.53 4.68
CA SER A 102 -8.77 -3.38 4.57
C SER A 102 -8.87 -4.61 5.48
N GLN A 103 -9.37 -4.41 6.72
CA GLN A 103 -9.62 -5.50 7.66
C GLN A 103 -10.72 -6.43 7.18
N GLN A 104 -11.83 -5.90 6.66
CA GLN A 104 -12.93 -6.72 6.12
C GLN A 104 -12.46 -7.60 4.95
N TYR A 105 -11.61 -7.08 4.06
CA TYR A 105 -11.03 -7.89 2.97
C TYR A 105 -10.09 -8.96 3.48
N LEU A 106 -9.30 -8.67 4.51
CA LEU A 106 -8.45 -9.64 5.15
C LEU A 106 -9.28 -10.80 5.74
N GLU A 107 -10.29 -10.48 6.55
CA GLU A 107 -11.15 -11.49 7.18
C GLU A 107 -11.83 -12.39 6.14
N LYS A 108 -12.44 -11.80 5.11
CA LYS A 108 -13.04 -12.56 4.00
C LYS A 108 -12.04 -13.46 3.29
N TYR A 109 -10.81 -13.00 3.13
CA TYR A 109 -9.76 -13.79 2.50
C TYR A 109 -9.32 -14.97 3.38
N LEU A 110 -9.13 -14.72 4.68
CA LEU A 110 -8.77 -15.79 5.64
C LEU A 110 -9.90 -16.82 5.80
N ASP A 111 -11.18 -16.38 5.86
CA ASP A 111 -12.33 -17.28 5.87
C ASP A 111 -12.33 -18.21 4.65
N ARG A 112 -12.14 -17.64 3.45
CA ARG A 112 -12.06 -18.41 2.22
C ARG A 112 -10.91 -19.41 2.24
N LEU A 113 -9.74 -19.05 2.75
CA LEU A 113 -8.59 -19.95 2.87
C LEU A 113 -8.88 -21.09 3.85
N GLU A 114 -9.57 -20.80 4.96
CA GLU A 114 -9.96 -21.80 5.94
C GLU A 114 -10.98 -22.81 5.38
N GLU A 115 -11.98 -22.33 4.63
CA GLU A 115 -13.00 -23.15 3.98
C GLU A 115 -12.43 -24.03 2.87
N THR A 116 -11.62 -23.44 1.99
CA THR A 116 -11.16 -24.13 0.77
C THR A 116 -9.90 -24.95 0.98
N GLN A 117 -9.12 -24.65 2.01
CA GLN A 117 -7.76 -25.19 2.24
C GLN A 117 -6.84 -25.05 1.01
N GLN A 118 -7.16 -24.09 0.13
CA GLN A 118 -6.38 -23.79 -1.07
C GLN A 118 -5.34 -22.71 -0.77
N PHE A 119 -4.16 -23.15 -0.40
CA PHE A 119 -3.01 -22.27 -0.16
C PHE A 119 -2.12 -22.21 -1.40
N GLY A 120 -1.66 -21.01 -1.75
CA GLY A 120 -0.59 -20.87 -2.76
C GLY A 120 0.66 -21.65 -2.31
N ASN A 121 1.33 -22.30 -3.25
CA ASN A 121 2.46 -23.21 -2.94
C ASN A 121 3.60 -22.51 -2.18
N ALA A 122 3.87 -21.24 -2.49
CA ALA A 122 4.97 -20.48 -1.87
C ALA A 122 4.71 -20.09 -0.41
N ASN A 123 3.42 -20.04 0.05
CA ASN A 123 3.02 -19.43 1.32
C ASN A 123 2.26 -20.37 2.25
N LYS A 124 2.20 -21.63 1.93
CA LYS A 124 1.37 -22.62 2.63
C LYS A 124 1.62 -22.63 4.15
N GLU A 125 2.87 -22.65 4.56
CA GLU A 125 3.23 -22.71 5.98
C GLU A 125 2.94 -21.40 6.71
N VAL A 126 3.26 -20.25 6.09
CA VAL A 126 2.95 -18.92 6.64
C VAL A 126 1.44 -18.75 6.80
N THR A 127 0.68 -19.10 5.77
CA THR A 127 -0.79 -19.00 5.81
C THR A 127 -1.40 -19.89 6.89
N LYS A 128 -0.93 -21.13 7.05
CA LYS A 128 -1.37 -22.01 8.13
C LYS A 128 -1.09 -21.41 9.50
N GLN A 129 0.12 -20.87 9.71
CA GLN A 129 0.49 -20.23 10.97
C GLN A 129 -0.41 -19.03 11.31
N ILE A 130 -0.78 -18.22 10.30
CA ILE A 130 -1.72 -17.10 10.47
C ILE A 130 -3.10 -17.61 10.91
N LEU A 131 -3.63 -18.65 10.26
CA LEU A 131 -4.92 -19.24 10.60
C LEU A 131 -4.91 -19.90 12.00
N GLU A 132 -3.83 -20.56 12.39
CA GLU A 132 -3.66 -21.11 13.74
C GLU A 132 -3.63 -20.01 14.81
N ASN A 133 -2.91 -18.91 14.55
CA ASN A 133 -2.86 -17.77 15.48
C ASN A 133 -4.24 -17.10 15.62
N ARG A 134 -4.99 -16.98 14.52
CA ARG A 134 -6.36 -16.45 14.53
C ARG A 134 -7.27 -17.29 15.43
N LYS A 135 -7.20 -18.65 15.36
CA LYS A 135 -7.99 -19.57 16.19
C LYS A 135 -7.67 -19.47 17.68
N LYS A 136 -6.44 -19.09 18.04
CA LYS A 136 -6.03 -18.92 19.45
C LYS A 136 -6.48 -17.56 20.04
N SER A 137 -6.81 -16.60 19.18
CA SER A 137 -7.21 -15.24 19.57
C SER A 137 -8.73 -15.06 19.69
N ASN A 138 -9.51 -16.01 19.21
CA ASN A 138 -10.96 -16.13 19.33
C ASN A 138 -11.34 -17.14 20.43
#